data_4fd26e7317c5c90f7d03c1b265cacdc8
#
_entry.id   4fd26e7317c5c90f7d03c1b265cacdc8
#
_cell.length_a   1.000
_cell.length_b   1.000
_cell.length_c   1.000
_cell.angle_alpha   90.00
_cell.angle_beta   90.00
_cell.angle_gamma   90.00
#
_symmetry.space_group_name_H-M   'P 1'
#
loop_
_entity.id
_entity.type
_entity.pdbx_description
1 polymer ?
#
loop_
_entity_poly.entity_id
_entity_poly.type
_entity_poly.pdbx_seq_one_letter_code
_entity_poly.pdbx_strand_id
1 'polypeptide(L)'
;DLYYLHAPDPKTPITDSAGAIAELIQAGKVVLAGASNLNLHQLQQFHEVCPISAVQPHYNLLQREIETELVPWCLNLGVSICVYWPLMKGFLAGKLQRDHQFEAGDGRAKYPMFQGDEWHRNHDFLDELRIIAKDLNVSVAQLAIAWTIHQPGITAALCGAKRDWQIQET
;
A
#
# COMPACT_ATOMS: atom_id res chain seq x y z
N ASP A 1 16.65 3.53 11.80
CA ASP A 1 16.16 4.85 11.40
C ASP A 1 14.66 5.00 11.63
N LEU A 2 13.81 4.40 10.81
CA LEU A 2 12.34 4.44 10.90
C LEU A 2 11.81 3.06 11.29
N TYR A 3 11.06 2.99 12.40
CA TYR A 3 10.49 1.74 12.91
C TYR A 3 8.96 1.75 12.77
N TYR A 4 8.41 0.73 12.12
CA TYR A 4 6.97 0.64 11.88
C TYR A 4 6.27 -0.32 12.84
N LEU A 5 5.15 0.12 13.43
CA LEU A 5 4.13 -0.81 13.88
C LEU A 5 3.47 -1.42 12.63
N HIS A 6 3.66 -2.72 12.39
CA HIS A 6 3.23 -3.39 11.16
C HIS A 6 1.71 -3.49 11.03
N ALA A 7 1.05 -3.83 12.14
CA ALA A 7 -0.41 -3.94 12.21
C ALA A 7 -0.88 -3.85 13.67
N PRO A 8 -2.15 -3.46 13.93
CA PRO A 8 -2.70 -3.47 15.28
C PRO A 8 -2.91 -4.91 15.76
N ASP A 9 -2.66 -5.15 17.05
CA ASP A 9 -3.12 -6.35 17.72
C ASP A 9 -4.46 -6.03 18.42
N PRO A 10 -5.54 -6.78 18.18
CA PRO A 10 -6.84 -6.51 18.80
C PRO A 10 -6.86 -6.63 20.33
N LYS A 11 -5.84 -7.24 20.93
CA LYS A 11 -5.70 -7.42 22.38
C LYS A 11 -4.83 -6.36 23.04
N THR A 12 -4.11 -5.57 22.27
CA THR A 12 -3.17 -4.56 22.78
C THR A 12 -3.69 -3.17 22.40
N PRO A 13 -3.95 -2.27 23.37
CA PRO A 13 -4.30 -0.89 23.08
C PRO A 13 -3.25 -0.23 22.18
N ILE A 14 -3.70 0.54 21.20
CA ILE A 14 -2.78 1.18 20.25
C ILE A 14 -1.84 2.17 20.97
N THR A 15 -2.31 2.79 22.04
CA THR A 15 -1.54 3.71 22.90
C THR A 15 -0.37 3.01 23.61
N ASP A 16 -0.52 1.74 23.98
CA ASP A 16 0.55 0.97 24.62
C ASP A 16 1.66 0.64 23.62
N SER A 17 1.27 0.26 22.40
CA SER A 17 2.21 0.04 21.29
C SER A 17 2.95 1.32 20.92
N ALA A 18 2.24 2.46 20.90
CA ALA A 18 2.83 3.78 20.65
C ALA A 18 3.80 4.18 21.77
N GLY A 19 3.43 3.95 23.04
CA GLY A 19 4.27 4.22 24.21
C GLY A 19 5.58 3.44 24.15
N ALA A 20 5.53 2.14 23.84
CA ALA A 20 6.73 1.32 23.69
C ALA A 20 7.68 1.84 22.60
N ILE A 21 7.14 2.31 21.45
CA ILE A 21 7.96 2.90 20.39
C ILE A 21 8.54 4.26 20.84
N ALA A 22 7.76 5.08 21.56
CA ALA A 22 8.25 6.33 22.12
C ALA A 22 9.43 6.11 23.09
N GLU A 23 9.38 5.08 23.95
CA GLU A 23 10.47 4.69 24.81
C GLU A 23 11.73 4.28 24.02
N LEU A 24 11.56 3.57 22.91
CA LEU A 24 12.69 3.20 22.04
C LEU A 24 13.32 4.43 21.37
N ILE A 25 12.53 5.43 21.01
CA ILE A 25 13.02 6.71 20.48
C ILE A 25 13.78 7.46 21.57
N GLN A 26 13.21 7.57 22.77
CA GLN A 26 13.86 8.24 23.90
C GLN A 26 15.19 7.57 24.30
N ALA A 27 15.25 6.24 24.19
CA ALA A 27 16.48 5.47 24.43
C ALA A 27 17.50 5.54 23.28
N GLY A 28 17.20 6.29 22.20
CA GLY A 28 18.09 6.45 21.04
C GLY A 28 18.24 5.20 20.17
N LYS A 29 17.36 4.19 20.34
CA LYS A 29 17.38 2.94 19.55
C LYS A 29 16.65 3.06 18.22
N VAL A 30 15.71 3.96 18.14
CA VAL A 30 14.88 4.29 16.96
C VAL A 30 14.93 5.79 16.77
N VAL A 31 14.91 6.25 15.53
CA VAL A 31 14.90 7.69 15.21
C VAL A 31 13.48 8.19 14.99
N LEU A 32 12.69 7.47 14.19
CA LEU A 32 11.35 7.87 13.75
C LEU A 32 10.36 6.71 13.90
N ALA A 33 9.11 7.05 14.23
CA ALA A 33 8.01 6.11 14.29
C ALA A 33 7.20 6.10 12.98
N GLY A 34 6.76 4.93 12.57
CA GLY A 34 5.79 4.73 11.50
C GLY A 34 4.69 3.76 11.91
N ALA A 35 3.59 3.74 11.15
CA ALA A 35 2.50 2.81 11.37
C ALA A 35 1.92 2.29 10.05
N SER A 36 1.47 1.04 10.06
CA SER A 36 0.87 0.36 8.91
C SER A 36 -0.41 -0.36 9.33
N ASN A 37 -1.38 -0.44 8.43
CA ASN A 37 -2.64 -1.16 8.62
C ASN A 37 -3.49 -0.68 9.82
N LEU A 38 -3.35 0.57 10.22
CA LEU A 38 -4.19 1.23 11.20
C LEU A 38 -5.26 2.07 10.48
N ASN A 39 -6.46 2.11 11.03
CA ASN A 39 -7.46 3.07 10.59
C ASN A 39 -7.12 4.49 11.12
N LEU A 40 -7.79 5.53 10.60
CA LEU A 40 -7.47 6.91 10.95
C LEU A 40 -7.59 7.19 12.45
N HIS A 41 -8.62 6.66 13.12
CA HIS A 41 -8.79 6.84 14.57
C HIS A 41 -7.61 6.25 15.36
N GLN A 42 -7.16 5.05 15.00
CA GLN A 42 -5.98 4.42 15.60
C GLN A 42 -4.70 5.20 15.34
N LEU A 43 -4.55 5.76 14.12
CA LEU A 43 -3.40 6.61 13.79
C LEU A 43 -3.39 7.90 14.62
N GLN A 44 -4.53 8.51 14.86
CA GLN A 44 -4.67 9.69 15.73
C GLN A 44 -4.28 9.37 17.16
N GLN A 45 -4.79 8.28 17.74
CA GLN A 45 -4.43 7.83 19.08
C GLN A 45 -2.93 7.50 19.20
N PHE A 46 -2.36 6.86 18.18
CA PHE A 46 -0.93 6.59 18.15
C PHE A 46 -0.12 7.87 18.10
N HIS A 47 -0.49 8.81 17.21
CA HIS A 47 0.20 10.07 16.99
C HIS A 47 0.21 10.98 18.23
N GLU A 48 -0.86 10.97 19.03
CA GLU A 48 -0.94 11.70 20.30
C GLU A 48 0.10 11.22 21.33
N VAL A 49 0.42 9.93 21.34
CA VAL A 49 1.40 9.33 22.28
C VAL A 49 2.83 9.35 21.69
N CYS A 50 2.95 9.00 20.42
CA CYS A 50 4.21 8.94 19.69
C CYS A 50 4.01 9.54 18.30
N PRO A 51 4.53 10.75 18.02
CA PRO A 51 4.37 11.38 16.72
C PRO A 51 4.82 10.48 15.57
N ILE A 52 3.92 10.23 14.61
CA ILE A 52 4.17 9.42 13.43
C ILE A 52 4.83 10.26 12.37
N SER A 53 5.93 9.78 11.79
CA SER A 53 6.64 10.40 10.67
C SER A 53 6.23 9.81 9.31
N ALA A 54 5.75 8.56 9.30
CA ALA A 54 5.31 7.91 8.08
C ALA A 54 4.18 6.90 8.34
N VAL A 55 3.29 6.76 7.37
CA VAL A 55 2.27 5.69 7.32
C VAL A 55 2.50 4.79 6.12
N GLN A 56 2.09 3.52 6.24
CA GLN A 56 2.25 2.54 5.17
C GLN A 56 0.93 1.81 4.89
N PRO A 57 -0.01 2.45 4.16
CA PRO A 57 -1.26 1.83 3.73
C PRO A 57 -1.10 1.08 2.41
N HIS A 58 -2.05 0.18 2.08
CA HIS A 58 -2.20 -0.30 0.71
C HIS A 58 -2.87 0.80 -0.15
N TYR A 59 -2.42 0.90 -1.39
CA TYR A 59 -2.97 1.88 -2.34
C TYR A 59 -2.59 1.53 -3.77
N ASN A 60 -3.55 1.61 -4.68
CA ASN A 60 -3.37 1.41 -6.11
C ASN A 60 -4.59 1.93 -6.88
N LEU A 61 -4.59 1.80 -8.20
CA LEU A 61 -5.66 2.25 -9.10
C LEU A 61 -7.07 1.74 -8.73
N LEU A 62 -7.18 0.56 -8.11
CA LEU A 62 -8.45 -0.09 -7.76
C LEU A 62 -8.82 0.02 -6.27
N GLN A 63 -7.86 0.37 -5.40
CA GLN A 63 -8.03 0.47 -3.95
C GLN A 63 -7.60 1.86 -3.51
N ARG A 64 -8.57 2.78 -3.41
CA ARG A 64 -8.33 4.22 -3.26
C ARG A 64 -8.93 4.82 -1.98
N GLU A 65 -9.28 3.98 -1.01
CA GLU A 65 -10.01 4.37 0.21
C GLU A 65 -9.25 5.40 1.06
N ILE A 66 -7.91 5.42 0.96
CA ILE A 66 -7.09 6.35 1.74
C ILE A 66 -7.23 7.82 1.32
N GLU A 67 -7.75 8.09 0.13
CA GLU A 67 -7.82 9.45 -0.45
C GLU A 67 -8.78 10.37 0.31
N THR A 68 -9.82 9.80 0.92
CA THR A 68 -10.90 10.60 1.54
C THR A 68 -10.51 11.19 2.90
N GLU A 69 -9.77 10.47 3.71
CA GLU A 69 -9.48 10.87 5.10
C GLU A 69 -7.99 10.79 5.43
N LEU A 70 -7.31 9.69 5.10
CA LEU A 70 -5.92 9.47 5.50
C LEU A 70 -4.96 10.42 4.80
N VAL A 71 -5.09 10.59 3.48
CA VAL A 71 -4.22 11.48 2.71
C VAL A 71 -4.34 12.93 3.19
N PRO A 72 -5.54 13.54 3.34
CA PRO A 72 -5.69 14.87 3.90
C PRO A 72 -5.09 15.01 5.30
N TRP A 73 -5.30 14.02 6.19
CA TRP A 73 -4.74 14.01 7.53
C TRP A 73 -3.21 14.02 7.50
N CYS A 74 -2.59 13.17 6.70
CA CYS A 74 -1.14 13.11 6.54
C CYS A 74 -0.57 14.41 6.00
N LEU A 75 -1.18 14.98 4.98
CA LEU A 75 -0.75 16.25 4.38
C LEU A 75 -0.78 17.40 5.39
N ASN A 76 -1.83 17.46 6.22
CA ASN A 76 -1.98 18.50 7.24
C ASN A 76 -0.88 18.42 8.32
N LEU A 77 -0.37 17.23 8.62
CA LEU A 77 0.63 16.98 9.66
C LEU A 77 2.06 16.81 9.12
N GLY A 78 2.25 16.84 7.80
CA GLY A 78 3.55 16.56 7.18
C GLY A 78 4.01 15.11 7.34
N VAL A 79 3.06 14.16 7.48
CA VAL A 79 3.34 12.72 7.59
C VAL A 79 3.53 12.12 6.20
N SER A 80 4.63 11.40 5.98
CA SER A 80 4.92 10.72 4.72
C SER A 80 4.01 9.51 4.49
N ILE A 81 3.60 9.28 3.23
CA ILE A 81 2.77 8.14 2.84
C ILE A 81 3.58 7.23 1.92
N CYS A 82 4.00 6.06 2.43
CA CYS A 82 4.72 5.02 1.70
C CYS A 82 3.76 3.87 1.40
N VAL A 83 3.19 3.82 0.21
CA VAL A 83 2.14 2.84 -0.08
C VAL A 83 2.70 1.47 -0.46
N TYR A 84 1.99 0.40 -0.08
CA TYR A 84 2.29 -0.96 -0.51
C TYR A 84 1.20 -1.48 -1.47
N TRP A 85 1.48 -2.54 -2.22
CA TRP A 85 0.64 -3.12 -3.27
C TRP A 85 0.28 -2.17 -4.43
N PRO A 86 1.17 -1.33 -4.93
CA PRO A 86 0.87 -0.48 -6.08
C PRO A 86 0.45 -1.29 -7.31
N LEU A 87 0.89 -2.56 -7.40
CA LEU A 87 0.49 -3.52 -8.43
C LEU A 87 -0.60 -4.51 -7.97
N MET A 88 -1.32 -4.25 -6.86
CA MET A 88 -2.38 -5.12 -6.33
C MET A 88 -1.98 -6.60 -6.36
N LYS A 89 -0.93 -6.96 -5.60
CA LYS A 89 -0.36 -8.33 -5.57
C LYS A 89 0.00 -8.90 -6.96
N GLY A 90 0.35 -8.04 -7.92
CA GLY A 90 0.75 -8.42 -9.27
C GLY A 90 -0.39 -8.42 -10.30
N PHE A 91 -1.63 -8.12 -9.92
CA PHE A 91 -2.74 -7.99 -10.86
C PHE A 91 -2.51 -6.86 -11.87
N LEU A 92 -2.16 -5.67 -11.38
CA LEU A 92 -1.87 -4.48 -12.17
C LEU A 92 -0.51 -4.54 -12.91
N ALA A 93 0.19 -5.68 -12.84
CA ALA A 93 1.29 -5.97 -13.76
C ALA A 93 0.78 -6.39 -15.15
N GLY A 94 -0.54 -6.62 -15.32
CA GLY A 94 -1.18 -6.88 -16.60
C GLY A 94 -0.98 -8.29 -17.16
N LYS A 95 -0.33 -9.20 -16.42
CA LYS A 95 0.07 -10.54 -16.91
C LYS A 95 -0.92 -11.66 -16.56
N LEU A 96 -1.82 -11.43 -15.60
CA LEU A 96 -2.87 -12.40 -15.26
C LEU A 96 -3.99 -12.36 -16.30
N GLN A 97 -4.39 -13.54 -16.77
CA GLN A 97 -5.50 -13.70 -17.70
C GLN A 97 -6.83 -13.93 -16.94
N ARG A 98 -7.97 -13.72 -17.60
CA ARG A 98 -9.29 -13.88 -16.98
C ARG A 98 -9.58 -15.30 -16.50
N ASP A 99 -9.02 -16.29 -17.18
CA ASP A 99 -9.15 -17.72 -16.90
C ASP A 99 -8.05 -18.27 -15.99
N HIS A 100 -7.21 -17.36 -15.43
CA HIS A 100 -6.11 -17.77 -14.56
C HIS A 100 -6.60 -18.57 -13.36
N GLN A 101 -6.01 -19.75 -13.15
CA GLN A 101 -6.25 -20.58 -12.00
C GLN A 101 -5.08 -20.43 -11.02
N PHE A 102 -5.38 -20.07 -9.79
CA PHE A 102 -4.36 -19.98 -8.75
C PHE A 102 -3.98 -21.38 -8.28
N GLU A 103 -2.68 -21.64 -8.17
CA GLU A 103 -2.16 -22.90 -7.66
C GLU A 103 -2.53 -23.12 -6.18
N ALA A 104 -2.56 -24.37 -5.75
CA ALA A 104 -2.76 -24.70 -4.36
C ALA A 104 -1.67 -24.05 -3.48
N GLY A 105 -2.11 -23.24 -2.51
CA GLY A 105 -1.20 -22.48 -1.64
C GLY A 105 -0.93 -21.05 -2.10
N ASP A 106 -1.38 -20.63 -3.27
CA ASP A 106 -1.33 -19.21 -3.66
C ASP A 106 -2.32 -18.39 -2.82
N GLY A 107 -1.78 -17.61 -1.88
CA GLY A 107 -2.59 -16.81 -0.97
C GLY A 107 -3.46 -15.76 -1.63
N ARG A 108 -3.28 -15.47 -2.94
CA ARG A 108 -4.10 -14.50 -3.68
C ARG A 108 -5.53 -14.97 -3.86
N ALA A 109 -5.72 -16.28 -4.04
CA ALA A 109 -7.05 -16.89 -4.24
C ALA A 109 -8.07 -16.59 -3.12
N LYS A 110 -7.60 -16.25 -1.91
CA LYS A 110 -8.47 -15.96 -0.76
C LYS A 110 -8.97 -14.51 -0.68
N TYR A 111 -8.42 -13.60 -1.49
CA TYR A 111 -8.82 -12.20 -1.46
C TYR A 111 -10.01 -11.95 -2.39
N PRO A 112 -11.02 -11.15 -1.98
CA PRO A 112 -12.21 -10.86 -2.77
C PRO A 112 -11.90 -10.33 -4.17
N MET A 113 -10.88 -9.46 -4.30
CA MET A 113 -10.46 -8.87 -5.57
C MET A 113 -10.05 -9.87 -6.64
N PHE A 114 -9.78 -11.13 -6.27
CA PHE A 114 -9.42 -12.22 -7.18
C PHE A 114 -10.54 -13.25 -7.35
N GLN A 115 -11.78 -12.94 -6.95
CA GLN A 115 -12.90 -13.88 -6.97
C GLN A 115 -14.15 -13.27 -7.62
N GLY A 116 -14.98 -14.14 -8.19
CA GLY A 116 -16.35 -13.83 -8.63
C GLY A 116 -16.45 -12.58 -9.51
N ASP A 117 -17.51 -11.80 -9.29
CA ASP A 117 -17.81 -10.62 -10.09
C ASP A 117 -16.76 -9.52 -9.95
N GLU A 118 -16.10 -9.41 -8.80
CA GLU A 118 -15.03 -8.42 -8.59
C GLU A 118 -13.83 -8.73 -9.48
N TRP A 119 -13.45 -10.00 -9.63
CA TRP A 119 -12.43 -10.45 -10.56
C TRP A 119 -12.75 -10.03 -12.01
N HIS A 120 -13.99 -10.22 -12.43
CA HIS A 120 -14.41 -9.85 -13.78
C HIS A 120 -14.37 -8.33 -14.00
N ARG A 121 -14.92 -7.53 -13.07
CA ARG A 121 -14.85 -6.06 -13.13
C ARG A 121 -13.41 -5.54 -13.14
N ASN A 122 -12.54 -6.13 -12.32
CA ASN A 122 -11.14 -5.75 -12.30
C ASN A 122 -10.44 -6.04 -13.63
N HIS A 123 -10.81 -7.13 -14.29
CA HIS A 123 -10.29 -7.45 -15.63
C HIS A 123 -10.83 -6.50 -16.71
N ASP A 124 -12.09 -6.06 -16.63
CA ASP A 124 -12.62 -5.05 -17.54
C ASP A 124 -11.79 -3.76 -17.46
N PHE A 125 -11.52 -3.30 -16.24
CA PHE A 125 -10.64 -2.17 -15.99
C PHE A 125 -9.19 -2.41 -16.48
N LEU A 126 -8.65 -3.60 -16.26
CA LEU A 126 -7.31 -3.96 -16.72
C LEU A 126 -7.20 -3.94 -18.26
N ASP A 127 -8.24 -4.33 -18.98
CA ASP A 127 -8.26 -4.30 -20.43
C ASP A 127 -8.22 -2.85 -20.96
N GLU A 128 -8.90 -1.92 -20.31
CA GLU A 128 -8.77 -0.47 -20.61
C GLU A 128 -7.36 0.05 -20.32
N LEU A 129 -6.77 -0.33 -19.20
CA LEU A 129 -5.38 0.04 -18.88
C LEU A 129 -4.38 -0.49 -19.91
N ARG A 130 -4.59 -1.69 -20.46
CA ARG A 130 -3.74 -2.26 -21.51
C ARG A 130 -3.75 -1.40 -22.79
N ILE A 131 -4.91 -0.84 -23.14
CA ILE A 131 -5.04 0.05 -24.30
C ILE A 131 -4.23 1.32 -24.04
N ILE A 132 -4.42 1.96 -22.89
CA ILE A 132 -3.70 3.19 -22.51
C ILE A 132 -2.19 2.94 -22.46
N ALA A 133 -1.76 1.86 -21.84
CA ALA A 133 -0.33 1.51 -21.73
C ALA A 133 0.31 1.30 -23.10
N LYS A 134 -0.42 0.64 -24.03
CA LYS A 134 0.00 0.45 -25.41
C LYS A 134 0.16 1.78 -26.15
N ASP A 135 -0.80 2.68 -26.03
CA ASP A 135 -0.79 4.00 -26.68
C ASP A 135 0.37 4.88 -26.16
N LEU A 136 0.71 4.73 -24.88
CA LEU A 136 1.85 5.39 -24.25
C LEU A 136 3.19 4.69 -24.46
N ASN A 137 3.19 3.50 -25.08
CA ASN A 137 4.36 2.64 -25.26
C ASN A 137 5.08 2.29 -23.94
N VAL A 138 4.31 1.98 -22.91
CA VAL A 138 4.80 1.53 -21.60
C VAL A 138 4.14 0.22 -21.19
N SER A 139 4.66 -0.46 -20.16
CA SER A 139 3.97 -1.60 -19.57
C SER A 139 2.83 -1.15 -18.65
N VAL A 140 1.84 -2.02 -18.42
CA VAL A 140 0.76 -1.76 -17.46
C VAL A 140 1.33 -1.55 -16.05
N ALA A 141 2.40 -2.29 -15.69
CA ALA A 141 3.09 -2.11 -14.40
C ALA A 141 3.68 -0.71 -14.27
N GLN A 142 4.37 -0.22 -15.30
CA GLN A 142 4.93 1.15 -15.31
C GLN A 142 3.82 2.21 -15.21
N LEU A 143 2.73 2.03 -15.96
CA LEU A 143 1.57 2.93 -15.89
C LEU A 143 0.97 2.97 -14.48
N ALA A 144 0.74 1.81 -13.85
CA ALA A 144 0.16 1.72 -12.53
C ALA A 144 1.05 2.32 -11.44
N ILE A 145 2.37 2.08 -11.50
CA ILE A 145 3.32 2.66 -10.54
C ILE A 145 3.44 4.17 -10.75
N ALA A 146 3.60 4.62 -12.00
CA ALA A 146 3.66 6.04 -12.32
C ALA A 146 2.40 6.78 -11.83
N TRP A 147 1.21 6.23 -12.08
CA TRP A 147 -0.02 6.78 -11.55
C TRP A 147 0.02 6.89 -10.02
N THR A 148 0.44 5.82 -9.34
CA THR A 148 0.48 5.78 -7.87
C THR A 148 1.38 6.85 -7.27
N ILE A 149 2.61 7.00 -7.78
CA ILE A 149 3.58 7.96 -7.23
C ILE A 149 3.27 9.43 -7.59
N HIS A 150 2.42 9.65 -8.58
CA HIS A 150 1.97 11.02 -8.96
C HIS A 150 0.70 11.46 -8.22
N GLN A 151 0.10 10.60 -7.38
CA GLN A 151 -1.07 11.03 -6.61
C GLN A 151 -0.68 12.00 -5.50
N PRO A 152 -1.49 13.03 -5.23
CA PRO A 152 -1.23 14.00 -4.17
C PRO A 152 -0.99 13.31 -2.82
N GLY A 153 0.07 13.69 -2.12
CA GLY A 153 0.41 13.19 -0.79
C GLY A 153 1.16 11.85 -0.77
N ILE A 154 1.26 11.13 -1.88
CA ILE A 154 2.04 9.88 -1.92
C ILE A 154 3.53 10.20 -2.01
N THR A 155 4.29 9.70 -1.02
CA THR A 155 5.75 9.93 -0.92
C THR A 155 6.54 8.85 -1.66
N ALA A 156 6.12 7.59 -1.55
CA ALA A 156 6.79 6.46 -2.18
C ALA A 156 5.84 5.28 -2.41
N ALA A 157 6.14 4.46 -3.42
CA ALA A 157 5.45 3.20 -3.68
C ALA A 157 6.42 2.02 -3.48
N LEU A 158 6.05 1.06 -2.63
CA LEU A 158 6.86 -0.11 -2.33
C LEU A 158 6.57 -1.22 -3.34
N CYS A 159 7.47 -1.42 -4.28
CA CYS A 159 7.35 -2.43 -5.33
C CYS A 159 8.15 -3.67 -4.96
N GLY A 160 7.46 -4.80 -4.78
CA GLY A 160 8.10 -6.10 -4.58
C GLY A 160 8.43 -6.77 -5.92
N ALA A 161 9.58 -7.41 -6.02
CA ALA A 161 9.96 -8.21 -7.17
C ALA A 161 10.49 -9.58 -6.73
N LYS A 162 10.16 -10.63 -7.50
CA LYS A 162 10.69 -11.99 -7.32
C LYS A 162 11.83 -12.32 -8.26
N ARG A 163 12.02 -11.51 -9.30
CA ARG A 163 13.03 -11.67 -10.34
C ARG A 163 13.64 -10.32 -10.70
N ASP A 164 14.88 -10.29 -11.09
CA ASP A 164 15.66 -9.12 -11.46
C ASP A 164 15.01 -8.29 -12.59
N TRP A 165 14.51 -8.94 -13.62
CA TRP A 165 13.85 -8.25 -14.73
C TRP A 165 12.57 -7.48 -14.31
N GLN A 166 11.92 -7.88 -13.21
CA GLN A 166 10.74 -7.16 -12.69
C GLN A 166 11.12 -5.79 -12.13
N ILE A 167 12.31 -5.67 -11.51
CA ILE A 167 12.81 -4.37 -11.04
C ILE A 167 13.29 -3.52 -12.23
N GLN A 168 13.86 -4.17 -13.26
CA GLN A 168 14.31 -3.44 -14.46
C GLN A 168 13.12 -2.90 -15.26
N GLU A 169 11.97 -3.57 -15.23
CA GLU A 169 10.74 -3.15 -15.92
C GLU A 169 10.06 -1.96 -15.20
N THR A 170 10.21 -1.82 -13.88
CA THR A 170 9.51 -0.84 -13.05
C THR A 170 10.39 0.32 -12.62
#